data_67cdbc4c155abf266ab809bf658f350f
#
_entry.id   67cdbc4c155abf266ab809bf658f350f
#
_cell.length_a   1.000
_cell.length_b   1.000
_cell.length_c   1.000
_cell.angle_alpha   90.00
_cell.angle_beta   90.00
_cell.angle_gamma   90.00
#
_symmetry.space_group_name_H-M   'P 1'
#
loop_
_entity.id
_entity.type
_entity.pdbx_description
1 polymer ?
#
loop_
_entity_poly.entity_id
_entity_poly.type
_entity_poly.pdbx_seq_one_letter_code
_entity_poly.pdbx_strand_id
1 'polypeptide(L)'
;MKFIHTGDIHWGMSPDSDKPWSRERSQAIRETFEEVIRQAKERDVDFLFIAGDLFHRQPLARELKEVNYLFSTIPSVHVVMIAGNHDRIRANSALMSFTWCPNVTFLMNEELDSAYFKDFNVEVYGFSYYTAEITEPKLNQTGVTDNGRIQILLAHGGDNTHLPIDKNSLAASPFSYIAL
;
A
#
# COMPACT_ATOMS: atom_id res chain seq x y z
N MET A 1 6.14 17.56 -7.02
CA MET A 1 5.46 16.44 -6.33
C MET A 1 6.28 16.05 -5.10
N LYS A 2 5.64 15.97 -3.95
CA LYS A 2 6.20 15.43 -2.70
C LYS A 2 5.39 14.20 -2.31
N PHE A 3 6.00 13.19 -1.75
CA PHE A 3 5.28 12.01 -1.28
C PHE A 3 5.92 11.37 -0.05
N ILE A 4 5.11 10.59 0.66
CA ILE A 4 5.56 9.63 1.65
C ILE A 4 5.27 8.23 1.10
N HIS A 5 6.22 7.31 1.28
CA HIS A 5 6.05 5.90 1.01
C HIS A 5 6.19 5.10 2.31
N THR A 6 5.28 4.18 2.53
CA THR A 6 5.29 3.24 3.66
C THR A 6 4.71 1.89 3.24
N GLY A 7 5.04 0.85 3.97
CA GLY A 7 4.49 -0.50 3.86
C GLY A 7 4.58 -1.21 5.22
N ASP A 8 4.09 -2.43 5.32
CA ASP A 8 4.21 -3.29 6.51
C ASP A 8 3.75 -2.60 7.81
N ILE A 9 2.64 -1.88 7.74
CA ILE A 9 2.09 -1.16 8.90
C ILE A 9 1.51 -2.14 9.92
N HIS A 10 0.90 -3.22 9.43
CA HIS A 10 0.29 -4.27 10.24
C HIS A 10 -0.69 -3.76 11.30
N TRP A 11 -1.58 -2.83 10.93
CA TRP A 11 -2.64 -2.36 11.80
C TRP A 11 -3.45 -3.53 12.36
N GLY A 12 -3.67 -3.52 13.68
CA GLY A 12 -4.36 -4.61 14.37
C GLY A 12 -3.46 -5.78 14.78
N MET A 13 -2.14 -5.68 14.59
CA MET A 13 -1.18 -6.62 15.13
C MET A 13 -1.08 -6.52 16.66
N SER A 14 -0.93 -7.68 17.31
CA SER A 14 -0.63 -7.80 18.75
C SER A 14 0.69 -8.54 18.92
N PRO A 15 1.85 -7.86 18.75
CA PRO A 15 3.14 -8.49 18.89
C PRO A 15 3.32 -9.07 20.30
N ASP A 16 4.00 -10.21 20.40
CA ASP A 16 4.29 -10.86 21.69
C ASP A 16 3.02 -11.03 22.56
N SER A 17 1.92 -11.54 22.00
CA SER A 17 0.60 -11.57 22.65
C SER A 17 0.56 -12.27 24.02
N ASP A 18 1.58 -13.09 24.31
CA ASP A 18 1.79 -13.78 25.58
C ASP A 18 2.59 -12.96 26.62
N LYS A 19 3.05 -11.76 26.26
CA LYS A 19 3.91 -10.92 27.11
C LYS A 19 3.19 -9.69 27.66
N PRO A 20 3.59 -9.20 28.85
CA PRO A 20 2.97 -8.03 29.47
C PRO A 20 3.00 -6.75 28.61
N TRP A 21 4.01 -6.59 27.77
CA TRP A 21 4.21 -5.41 26.92
C TRP A 21 3.48 -5.46 25.58
N SER A 22 2.77 -6.53 25.27
CA SER A 22 2.07 -6.70 23.97
C SER A 22 1.11 -5.55 23.67
N ARG A 23 0.38 -5.08 24.69
CA ARG A 23 -0.55 -3.96 24.55
C ARG A 23 0.15 -2.65 24.15
N GLU A 24 1.29 -2.37 24.75
CA GLU A 24 2.11 -1.18 24.45
C GLU A 24 2.64 -1.24 23.02
N ARG A 25 3.08 -2.41 22.55
CA ARG A 25 3.52 -2.61 21.17
C ARG A 25 2.40 -2.44 20.15
N SER A 26 1.22 -2.96 20.44
CA SER A 26 0.05 -2.74 19.58
C SER A 26 -0.32 -1.26 19.50
N GLN A 27 -0.20 -0.54 20.61
CA GLN A 27 -0.45 0.90 20.65
C GLN A 27 0.63 1.67 19.88
N ALA A 28 1.91 1.29 20.00
CA ALA A 28 3.00 1.92 19.27
C ALA A 28 2.85 1.81 17.73
N ILE A 29 2.32 0.68 17.22
CA ILE A 29 2.00 0.52 15.79
C ILE A 29 0.97 1.57 15.35
N ARG A 30 -0.09 1.77 16.16
CA ARG A 30 -1.13 2.78 15.87
C ARG A 30 -0.55 4.19 15.87
N GLU A 31 0.17 4.55 16.92
CA GLU A 31 0.79 5.87 17.08
C GLU A 31 1.79 6.16 15.96
N THR A 32 2.55 5.16 15.52
CA THR A 32 3.48 5.31 14.39
C THR A 32 2.73 5.61 13.10
N PHE A 33 1.63 4.94 12.82
CA PHE A 33 0.84 5.23 11.61
C PHE A 33 0.12 6.59 11.69
N GLU A 34 -0.42 6.95 12.84
CA GLU A 34 -0.99 8.28 13.10
C GLU A 34 0.06 9.37 12.89
N GLU A 35 1.32 9.11 13.29
CA GLU A 35 2.44 10.01 13.02
C GLU A 35 2.73 10.14 11.51
N VAL A 36 2.67 9.06 10.73
CA VAL A 36 2.81 9.11 9.26
C VAL A 36 1.73 10.03 8.67
N ILE A 37 0.47 9.90 9.11
CA ILE A 37 -0.63 10.77 8.67
C ILE A 37 -0.38 12.24 9.05
N ARG A 38 0.09 12.48 10.28
CA ARG A 38 0.44 13.82 10.74
C ARG A 38 1.56 14.44 9.90
N GLN A 39 2.62 13.67 9.61
CA GLN A 39 3.71 14.10 8.75
C GLN A 39 3.24 14.39 7.32
N ALA A 40 2.33 13.58 6.77
CA ALA A 40 1.76 13.83 5.46
C ALA A 40 1.05 15.19 5.40
N LYS A 41 0.30 15.53 6.45
CA LYS A 41 -0.39 16.81 6.58
C LYS A 41 0.57 17.98 6.76
N GLU A 42 1.49 17.87 7.72
CA GLU A 42 2.40 18.97 8.08
C GLU A 42 3.41 19.34 6.97
N ARG A 43 3.83 18.32 6.20
CA ARG A 43 4.75 18.52 5.07
C ARG A 43 4.04 18.90 3.79
N ASP A 44 2.71 18.92 3.79
CA ASP A 44 1.90 19.22 2.62
C ASP A 44 2.34 18.35 1.44
N VAL A 45 2.25 17.01 1.62
CA VAL A 45 2.61 16.07 0.57
C VAL A 45 1.45 15.88 -0.41
N ASP A 46 1.79 15.61 -1.66
CA ASP A 46 0.80 15.34 -2.70
C ASP A 46 0.28 13.91 -2.63
N PHE A 47 1.16 12.96 -2.25
CA PHE A 47 0.84 11.53 -2.22
C PHE A 47 1.30 10.84 -0.93
N LEU A 48 0.51 9.84 -0.53
CA LEU A 48 0.88 8.81 0.44
C LEU A 48 0.74 7.44 -0.26
N PHE A 49 1.86 6.77 -0.47
CA PHE A 49 1.91 5.43 -1.05
C PHE A 49 1.99 4.37 0.05
N ILE A 50 1.11 3.37 -0.01
CA ILE A 50 1.09 2.25 0.93
C ILE A 50 1.33 0.96 0.14
N ALA A 51 2.52 0.41 0.27
CA ALA A 51 3.03 -0.72 -0.50
C ALA A 51 2.66 -2.08 0.14
N GLY A 52 1.40 -2.27 0.51
CA GLY A 52 0.88 -3.52 1.07
C GLY A 52 0.99 -3.65 2.58
N ASP A 53 0.35 -4.69 3.12
CA ASP A 53 0.32 -5.06 4.54
C ASP A 53 -0.07 -3.89 5.48
N LEU A 54 -1.07 -3.12 5.04
CA LEU A 54 -1.70 -2.10 5.89
C LEU A 54 -2.33 -2.74 7.13
N PHE A 55 -2.94 -3.91 6.98
CA PHE A 55 -3.53 -4.67 8.08
C PHE A 55 -2.78 -5.99 8.29
N HIS A 56 -2.58 -6.36 9.55
CA HIS A 56 -1.89 -7.61 9.92
C HIS A 56 -2.62 -8.89 9.50
N ARG A 57 -3.91 -8.81 9.25
CA ARG A 57 -4.82 -9.90 8.85
C ARG A 57 -6.01 -9.30 8.12
N GLN A 58 -6.96 -10.15 7.74
CA GLN A 58 -8.25 -9.65 7.24
C GLN A 58 -8.85 -8.65 8.25
N PRO A 59 -9.01 -7.37 7.85
CA PRO A 59 -9.42 -6.33 8.79
C PRO A 59 -10.87 -6.49 9.25
N LEU A 60 -11.12 -6.13 10.49
CA LEU A 60 -12.47 -5.97 10.99
C LEU A 60 -13.07 -4.65 10.47
N ALA A 61 -14.40 -4.60 10.38
CA ALA A 61 -15.10 -3.38 9.92
C ALA A 61 -14.75 -2.13 10.73
N ARG A 62 -14.47 -2.28 12.04
CA ARG A 62 -14.02 -1.16 12.88
C ARG A 62 -12.63 -0.66 12.48
N GLU A 63 -11.71 -1.57 12.17
CA GLU A 63 -10.34 -1.23 11.77
C GLU A 63 -10.32 -0.48 10.43
N LEU A 64 -11.15 -0.91 9.49
CA LEU A 64 -11.35 -0.19 8.22
C LEU A 64 -11.88 1.23 8.46
N LYS A 65 -12.84 1.40 9.36
CA LYS A 65 -13.37 2.71 9.71
C LYS A 65 -12.36 3.61 10.42
N GLU A 66 -11.55 3.04 11.31
CA GLU A 66 -10.47 3.76 12.02
C GLU A 66 -9.45 4.30 11.02
N VAL A 67 -8.94 3.44 10.13
CA VAL A 67 -7.96 3.84 9.11
C VAL A 67 -8.56 4.81 8.10
N ASN A 68 -9.79 4.58 7.63
CA ASN A 68 -10.49 5.49 6.72
C ASN A 68 -10.70 6.89 7.35
N TYR A 69 -10.97 6.94 8.65
CA TYR A 69 -11.04 8.21 9.37
C TYR A 69 -9.70 8.96 9.32
N LEU A 70 -8.58 8.27 9.55
CA LEU A 70 -7.24 8.87 9.44
C LEU A 70 -7.00 9.45 8.04
N PHE A 71 -7.31 8.71 6.97
CA PHE A 71 -7.19 9.21 5.60
C PHE A 71 -8.10 10.42 5.33
N SER A 72 -9.29 10.45 5.91
CA SER A 72 -10.21 11.59 5.75
C SER A 72 -9.70 12.88 6.42
N THR A 73 -8.73 12.80 7.33
CA THR A 73 -8.09 13.98 7.94
C THR A 73 -7.04 14.67 7.06
N ILE A 74 -6.69 14.05 5.94
CA ILE A 74 -5.73 14.54 4.93
C ILE A 74 -6.38 14.57 3.53
N PRO A 75 -7.51 15.26 3.32
CA PRO A 75 -8.32 15.15 2.11
C PRO A 75 -7.62 15.68 0.84
N SER A 76 -6.58 16.50 0.98
CA SER A 76 -5.75 17.01 -0.13
C SER A 76 -4.64 16.05 -0.56
N VAL A 77 -4.37 14.99 0.21
CA VAL A 77 -3.33 14.00 -0.10
C VAL A 77 -3.95 12.82 -0.84
N HIS A 78 -3.41 12.47 -1.99
CA HIS A 78 -3.80 11.26 -2.71
C HIS A 78 -3.18 10.04 -2.03
N VAL A 79 -4.00 9.24 -1.36
CA VAL A 79 -3.58 7.96 -0.78
C VAL A 79 -3.72 6.89 -1.85
N VAL A 80 -2.61 6.27 -2.28
CA VAL A 80 -2.64 5.16 -3.23
C VAL A 80 -2.10 3.92 -2.54
N MET A 81 -2.85 2.84 -2.55
CA MET A 81 -2.49 1.64 -1.80
C MET A 81 -2.75 0.36 -2.59
N ILE A 82 -2.05 -0.69 -2.20
CA ILE A 82 -2.25 -2.08 -2.61
C ILE A 82 -2.40 -2.95 -1.35
N ALA A 83 -2.96 -4.16 -1.51
CA ALA A 83 -2.94 -5.17 -0.46
C ALA A 83 -1.69 -6.04 -0.57
N GLY A 84 -1.08 -6.37 0.57
CA GLY A 84 0.00 -7.33 0.68
C GLY A 84 -0.51 -8.77 0.95
N ASN A 85 0.37 -9.62 1.45
CA ASN A 85 0.03 -11.02 1.70
C ASN A 85 -0.79 -11.23 2.98
N HIS A 86 -0.66 -10.37 3.98
CA HIS A 86 -1.45 -10.43 5.22
C HIS A 86 -2.89 -9.95 5.02
N ASP A 87 -3.09 -8.84 4.34
CA ASP A 87 -4.39 -8.23 4.08
C ASP A 87 -4.91 -8.48 2.65
N ARG A 88 -4.43 -9.56 2.00
CA ARG A 88 -4.78 -9.95 0.63
C ARG A 88 -6.28 -9.91 0.34
N ILE A 89 -6.62 -9.60 -0.89
CA ILE A 89 -8.00 -9.54 -1.35
C ILE A 89 -8.64 -10.93 -1.29
N ARG A 90 -9.79 -11.03 -0.63
CA ARG A 90 -10.58 -12.26 -0.54
C ARG A 90 -12.01 -11.98 -0.97
N ALA A 91 -12.59 -12.89 -1.72
CA ALA A 91 -14.01 -12.84 -2.04
C ALA A 91 -14.85 -12.67 -0.75
N ASN A 92 -15.84 -11.79 -0.79
CA ASN A 92 -16.73 -11.48 0.32
C ASN A 92 -16.03 -10.92 1.59
N SER A 93 -14.80 -10.43 1.48
CA SER A 93 -14.14 -9.76 2.61
C SER A 93 -14.70 -8.35 2.84
N ALA A 94 -14.62 -7.88 4.09
CA ALA A 94 -14.97 -6.50 4.41
C ALA A 94 -14.06 -5.51 3.66
N LEU A 95 -12.79 -5.85 3.45
CA LEU A 95 -11.83 -5.04 2.71
C LEU A 95 -12.28 -4.80 1.26
N MET A 96 -12.77 -5.87 0.58
CA MET A 96 -13.20 -5.80 -0.82
C MET A 96 -14.47 -4.94 -1.02
N SER A 97 -15.37 -4.93 -0.03
CA SER A 97 -16.66 -4.23 -0.11
C SER A 97 -16.65 -2.85 0.57
N PHE A 98 -15.54 -2.46 1.17
CA PHE A 98 -15.46 -1.22 1.92
C PHE A 98 -15.38 -0.01 0.99
N THR A 99 -16.17 1.02 1.29
CA THR A 99 -16.10 2.30 0.58
C THR A 99 -15.14 3.25 1.30
N TRP A 100 -14.03 3.50 0.67
CA TRP A 100 -13.00 4.42 1.16
C TRP A 100 -13.39 5.89 0.91
N CYS A 101 -12.79 6.81 1.68
CA CYS A 101 -12.96 8.24 1.44
C CYS A 101 -12.39 8.64 0.06
N PRO A 102 -12.87 9.79 -0.51
CA PRO A 102 -12.62 10.12 -1.92
C PRO A 102 -11.15 10.30 -2.33
N ASN A 103 -10.27 10.58 -1.38
CA ASN A 103 -8.83 10.74 -1.62
C ASN A 103 -8.05 9.43 -1.62
N VAL A 104 -8.72 8.28 -1.45
CA VAL A 104 -8.10 6.95 -1.48
C VAL A 104 -8.32 6.26 -2.81
N THR A 105 -7.24 5.83 -3.43
CA THR A 105 -7.22 4.96 -4.60
C THR A 105 -6.64 3.61 -4.19
N PHE A 106 -7.45 2.57 -4.20
CA PHE A 106 -7.03 1.22 -3.88
C PHE A 106 -6.92 0.38 -5.17
N LEU A 107 -5.70 0.04 -5.58
CA LEU A 107 -5.44 -0.82 -6.73
C LEU A 107 -5.63 -2.28 -6.31
N MET A 108 -6.88 -2.76 -6.40
CA MET A 108 -7.29 -4.06 -5.86
C MET A 108 -7.07 -5.24 -6.82
N ASN A 109 -6.75 -5.00 -8.10
CA ASN A 109 -6.64 -6.08 -9.07
C ASN A 109 -5.45 -6.99 -8.79
N GLU A 110 -5.58 -8.29 -9.14
CA GLU A 110 -4.50 -9.28 -9.05
C GLU A 110 -3.44 -9.06 -10.14
N GLU A 111 -3.88 -8.57 -11.29
CA GLU A 111 -3.00 -8.18 -12.39
C GLU A 111 -2.65 -6.70 -12.28
N LEU A 112 -1.55 -6.31 -12.92
CA LEU A 112 -1.06 -4.93 -12.89
C LEU A 112 -2.15 -3.97 -13.41
N ASP A 113 -2.51 -3.03 -12.58
CA ASP A 113 -3.48 -1.97 -12.84
C ASP A 113 -2.83 -0.61 -12.65
N SER A 114 -3.49 0.47 -13.07
CA SER A 114 -2.96 1.82 -12.86
C SER A 114 -4.04 2.85 -12.57
N ALA A 115 -3.61 3.94 -11.93
CA ALA A 115 -4.39 5.14 -11.71
C ALA A 115 -3.61 6.37 -12.19
N TYR A 116 -4.23 7.21 -13.02
CA TYR A 116 -3.61 8.42 -13.57
C TYR A 116 -4.09 9.67 -12.83
N PHE A 117 -3.15 10.42 -12.27
CA PHE A 117 -3.35 11.68 -11.56
C PHE A 117 -2.93 12.83 -12.46
N LYS A 118 -3.90 13.35 -13.22
CA LYS A 118 -3.68 14.32 -14.31
C LYS A 118 -2.97 15.60 -13.84
N ASP A 119 -3.34 16.13 -12.68
CA ASP A 119 -2.80 17.40 -12.18
C ASP A 119 -1.31 17.34 -11.84
N PHE A 120 -0.79 16.13 -11.63
CA PHE A 120 0.62 15.86 -11.32
C PHE A 120 1.36 15.22 -12.51
N ASN A 121 0.68 14.84 -13.56
CA ASN A 121 1.19 14.00 -14.65
C ASN A 121 1.83 12.70 -14.12
N VAL A 122 1.21 12.08 -13.10
CA VAL A 122 1.67 10.87 -12.42
C VAL A 122 0.74 9.71 -12.73
N GLU A 123 1.31 8.58 -13.09
CA GLU A 123 0.59 7.32 -13.23
C GLU A 123 1.18 6.30 -12.25
N VAL A 124 0.33 5.83 -11.33
CA VAL A 124 0.71 4.87 -10.30
C VAL A 124 0.21 3.50 -10.71
N TYR A 125 1.12 2.57 -10.86
CA TYR A 125 0.87 1.17 -11.17
C TYR A 125 0.95 0.33 -9.90
N GLY A 126 0.19 -0.74 -9.85
CA GLY A 126 0.26 -1.69 -8.74
C GLY A 126 -0.69 -2.85 -8.93
N PHE A 127 -0.54 -3.86 -8.10
CA PHE A 127 -1.45 -5.00 -8.00
C PHE A 127 -1.51 -5.46 -6.55
N SER A 128 -2.60 -6.13 -6.20
CA SER A 128 -2.83 -6.64 -4.85
C SER A 128 -2.69 -8.14 -4.78
N TYR A 129 -2.32 -8.66 -3.62
CA TYR A 129 -2.28 -10.09 -3.34
C TYR A 129 -3.69 -10.66 -3.24
N TYR A 130 -3.89 -11.83 -3.85
CA TYR A 130 -5.08 -12.69 -3.71
C TYR A 130 -4.75 -14.00 -3.01
N THR A 131 -3.49 -14.42 -3.07
CA THR A 131 -2.93 -15.59 -2.39
C THR A 131 -2.00 -15.17 -1.26
N ALA A 132 -1.59 -16.08 -0.39
CA ALA A 132 -0.61 -15.77 0.66
C ALA A 132 0.80 -15.61 0.10
N GLU A 133 1.06 -16.22 -1.04
CA GLU A 133 2.37 -16.30 -1.68
C GLU A 133 2.26 -15.95 -3.16
N ILE A 134 3.27 -15.27 -3.69
CA ILE A 134 3.50 -15.05 -5.12
C ILE A 134 4.93 -15.50 -5.40
N THR A 135 5.08 -16.70 -5.95
CA THR A 135 6.39 -17.30 -6.24
C THR A 135 6.91 -16.99 -7.64
N GLU A 136 6.07 -16.42 -8.48
CA GLU A 136 6.44 -16.02 -9.82
C GLU A 136 6.91 -14.57 -9.87
N PRO A 137 7.96 -14.26 -10.66
CA PRO A 137 8.51 -12.90 -10.77
C PRO A 137 7.65 -12.01 -11.67
N LYS A 138 6.43 -11.67 -11.24
CA LYS A 138 5.44 -10.86 -12.00
C LYS A 138 5.99 -9.52 -12.50
N LEU A 139 7.01 -8.97 -11.85
CA LEU A 139 7.58 -7.67 -12.21
C LEU A 139 8.64 -7.72 -13.32
N ASN A 140 9.08 -8.91 -13.75
CA ASN A 140 10.12 -9.03 -14.79
C ASN A 140 9.62 -8.61 -16.18
N GLN A 141 8.33 -8.67 -16.42
CA GLN A 141 7.71 -8.32 -17.71
C GLN A 141 6.36 -7.62 -17.47
N THR A 142 6.40 -6.38 -17.02
CA THR A 142 5.18 -5.61 -16.75
C THR A 142 4.43 -5.16 -18.01
N GLY A 143 5.09 -5.18 -19.18
CA GLY A 143 4.54 -4.64 -20.42
C GLY A 143 4.38 -3.11 -20.44
N VAL A 144 4.75 -2.43 -19.35
CA VAL A 144 4.67 -0.98 -19.25
C VAL A 144 5.79 -0.34 -20.09
N THR A 145 5.42 0.65 -20.88
CA THR A 145 6.34 1.45 -21.70
C THR A 145 6.36 2.89 -21.24
N ASP A 146 7.43 3.61 -21.52
CA ASP A 146 7.50 5.05 -21.25
C ASP A 146 6.40 5.77 -22.07
N ASN A 147 5.55 6.51 -21.38
CA ASN A 147 4.44 7.25 -21.97
C ASN A 147 4.53 8.77 -21.70
N GLY A 148 5.69 9.25 -21.27
CA GLY A 148 5.95 10.67 -20.95
C GLY A 148 5.35 11.13 -19.63
N ARG A 149 4.86 10.21 -18.78
CA ARG A 149 4.35 10.49 -17.44
C ARG A 149 5.41 10.14 -16.40
N ILE A 150 5.26 10.65 -15.20
CA ILE A 150 5.98 10.13 -14.04
C ILE A 150 5.31 8.81 -13.66
N GLN A 151 5.98 7.69 -13.91
CA GLN A 151 5.45 6.36 -13.68
C GLN A 151 5.99 5.81 -12.37
N ILE A 152 5.09 5.41 -11.47
CA ILE A 152 5.42 4.88 -10.13
C ILE A 152 4.85 3.48 -10.02
N LEU A 153 5.64 2.53 -9.52
CA LEU A 153 5.19 1.17 -9.23
C LEU A 153 5.04 0.99 -7.73
N LEU A 154 3.89 0.50 -7.29
CA LEU A 154 3.68 -0.05 -5.95
C LEU A 154 3.69 -1.57 -6.05
N ALA A 155 4.53 -2.22 -5.27
CA ALA A 155 4.55 -3.66 -5.14
C ALA A 155 4.85 -4.05 -3.69
N HIS A 156 4.50 -5.28 -3.31
CA HIS A 156 4.75 -5.80 -1.97
C HIS A 156 5.50 -7.11 -2.07
N GLY A 157 6.63 -7.23 -1.37
CA GLY A 157 7.44 -8.46 -1.38
C GLY A 157 8.93 -8.21 -1.57
N GLY A 158 9.62 -9.16 -2.24
CA GLY A 158 11.06 -9.08 -2.50
C GLY A 158 11.86 -10.31 -2.06
N ASP A 159 11.19 -11.34 -1.55
CA ASP A 159 11.80 -12.64 -1.28
C ASP A 159 11.28 -13.72 -2.27
N ASN A 160 11.76 -14.94 -2.13
CA ASN A 160 11.43 -16.03 -3.06
C ASN A 160 9.97 -16.52 -2.97
N THR A 161 9.26 -16.21 -1.89
CA THR A 161 7.88 -16.60 -1.63
C THR A 161 6.89 -15.45 -1.78
N HIS A 162 7.38 -14.23 -1.63
CA HIS A 162 6.58 -13.02 -1.69
C HIS A 162 7.11 -12.11 -2.79
N LEU A 163 6.66 -12.36 -4.02
CA LEU A 163 7.01 -11.62 -5.23
C LEU A 163 8.53 -11.55 -5.46
N PRO A 164 9.16 -12.60 -6.04
CA PRO A 164 10.57 -12.56 -6.39
C PRO A 164 10.90 -11.39 -7.32
N ILE A 165 11.96 -10.67 -7.00
CA ILE A 165 12.37 -9.46 -7.72
C ILE A 165 13.72 -9.66 -8.37
N ASP A 166 13.79 -9.50 -9.70
CA ASP A 166 15.03 -9.29 -10.42
C ASP A 166 15.34 -7.78 -10.48
N LYS A 167 16.33 -7.36 -9.72
CA LYS A 167 16.75 -5.96 -9.63
C LYS A 167 17.21 -5.39 -10.97
N ASN A 168 17.79 -6.23 -11.86
CA ASN A 168 18.23 -5.78 -13.18
C ASN A 168 17.04 -5.49 -14.09
N SER A 169 16.03 -6.35 -14.08
CA SER A 169 14.77 -6.12 -14.82
C SER A 169 14.05 -4.87 -14.34
N LEU A 170 13.98 -4.65 -13.02
CA LEU A 170 13.38 -3.43 -12.47
C LEU A 170 14.17 -2.17 -12.80
N ALA A 171 15.50 -2.23 -12.76
CA ALA A 171 16.35 -1.08 -13.12
C ALA A 171 16.22 -0.68 -14.61
N ALA A 172 15.85 -1.63 -15.47
CA ALA A 172 15.60 -1.39 -16.90
C ALA A 172 14.15 -0.97 -17.20
N SER A 173 13.27 -0.95 -16.21
CA SER A 173 11.86 -0.59 -16.37
C SER A 173 11.66 0.92 -16.54
N PRO A 174 10.52 1.37 -17.07
CA PRO A 174 10.24 2.80 -17.26
C PRO A 174 9.81 3.53 -15.97
N PHE A 175 9.79 2.85 -14.83
CA PHE A 175 9.34 3.45 -13.58
C PHE A 175 10.34 4.47 -13.03
N SER A 176 9.87 5.67 -12.78
CA SER A 176 10.65 6.74 -12.12
C SER A 176 10.88 6.47 -10.63
N TYR A 177 9.99 5.70 -10.01
CA TYR A 177 10.08 5.28 -8.62
C TYR A 177 9.40 3.93 -8.42
N ILE A 178 9.98 3.10 -7.58
CA ILE A 178 9.44 1.79 -7.20
C ILE A 178 9.34 1.75 -5.68
N ALA A 179 8.11 1.63 -5.20
CA ALA A 179 7.76 1.49 -3.80
C ALA A 179 7.54 -0.01 -3.48
N LEU A 180 8.38 -0.57 -2.61
CA LEU A 180 8.35 -1.97 -2.19
C LEU A 180 8.18 -2.07 -0.69
#